data_3cd7f235cc2a1ebb4c6ba854c1b542b4
#
_entry.id   3cd7f235cc2a1ebb4c6ba854c1b542b4
#
_cell.length_a   1.000
_cell.length_b   1.000
_cell.length_c   1.000
_cell.angle_alpha   90.00
_cell.angle_beta   90.00
_cell.angle_gamma   90.00
#
_symmetry.space_group_name_H-M   'P 1'
#
loop_
_entity.id
_entity.type
_entity.pdbx_description
1 polymer ?
#
loop_
_entity_poly.entity_id
_entity_poly.type
_entity_poly.pdbx_seq_one_letter_code
_entity_poly.pdbx_strand_id
1 'polypeptide(L)'
;VVRPVLFLAYSGEMSWRTRAGDEIAARLGEPLTKDMTNQALRTALDPSGSWVPSVLAAADKRLTEVRRHVPDAGGMVIATDQESARAYAKTLKAISGEAPTVVLSDEKGSSKKISDFTHADSRWLVAVRMVSEGVDVPRLAVGVFATTTSTPLFFAQAIGRFVRARTRGETASIFLPSVPVLLTHASEMEVARDHVLGRKITDEDDIFAAEKELMAQAEAGD
;
A
#
# COMPACT_ATOMS: atom_id res chain seq x y z
N VAL A 1 -2.32 -9.40 -16.49
CA VAL A 1 -2.38 -7.95 -16.71
C VAL A 1 -1.90 -7.24 -15.46
N VAL A 2 -0.98 -6.30 -15.60
CA VAL A 2 -0.47 -5.46 -14.50
C VAL A 2 -1.30 -4.17 -14.47
N ARG A 3 -1.81 -3.78 -13.29
CA ARG A 3 -2.54 -2.53 -13.13
C ARG A 3 -1.66 -1.41 -12.56
N PRO A 4 -1.95 -0.15 -12.91
CA PRO A 4 -1.30 1.00 -12.31
C PRO A 4 -1.61 1.10 -10.81
N VAL A 5 -0.63 1.52 -10.03
CA VAL A 5 -0.79 1.86 -8.61
C VAL A 5 -0.68 3.37 -8.46
N LEU A 6 -1.69 3.96 -7.83
CA LEU A 6 -1.70 5.36 -7.42
C LEU A 6 -1.29 5.46 -5.96
N PHE A 7 -0.23 6.19 -5.68
CA PHE A 7 0.21 6.46 -4.32
C PHE A 7 -0.39 7.76 -3.79
N LEU A 8 -0.98 7.70 -2.60
CA LEU A 8 -1.62 8.81 -1.92
C LEU A 8 -0.88 9.07 -0.61
N ALA A 9 -0.06 10.11 -0.59
CA ALA A 9 0.65 10.52 0.61
C ALA A 9 -0.33 11.18 1.59
N TYR A 10 -0.40 10.65 2.81
CA TYR A 10 -1.28 11.14 3.86
C TYR A 10 -0.45 11.73 5.00
N SER A 11 -0.53 13.04 5.18
CA SER A 11 0.21 13.80 6.20
C SER A 11 -0.66 14.11 7.41
N GLY A 12 -0.05 14.63 8.47
CA GLY A 12 -0.75 15.10 9.66
C GLY A 12 0.24 15.70 10.65
N GLU A 13 -0.28 16.50 11.57
CA GLU A 13 0.49 16.99 12.70
C GLU A 13 0.60 15.90 13.77
N MET A 14 1.82 15.72 14.29
CA MET A 14 2.14 14.78 15.35
C MET A 14 2.77 15.54 16.51
N SER A 15 2.36 15.21 17.72
CA SER A 15 3.01 15.72 18.94
C SER A 15 3.38 14.56 19.84
N TRP A 16 4.54 14.67 20.45
CA TRP A 16 5.02 13.70 21.44
C TRP A 16 5.87 14.38 22.51
N ARG A 17 6.04 13.73 23.62
CA ARG A 17 6.88 14.22 24.71
C ARG A 17 8.22 13.48 24.72
N THR A 18 9.32 14.23 24.80
CA THR A 18 10.66 13.64 24.92
C THR A 18 10.88 13.04 26.31
N ARG A 19 11.96 12.27 26.46
CA ARG A 19 12.37 11.75 27.80
C ARG A 19 12.75 12.89 28.78
N ALA A 20 13.15 14.04 28.27
CA ALA A 20 13.45 15.24 29.07
C ALA A 20 12.18 15.98 29.49
N GLY A 21 11.01 15.60 28.97
CA GLY A 21 9.72 16.22 29.29
C GLY A 21 9.28 17.31 28.31
N ASP A 22 10.09 17.62 27.32
CA ASP A 22 9.76 18.64 26.31
C ASP A 22 8.68 18.10 25.35
N GLU A 23 7.71 18.93 25.05
CA GLU A 23 6.71 18.65 24.04
C GLU A 23 7.21 19.07 22.67
N ILE A 24 7.22 18.15 21.71
CA ILE A 24 7.60 18.40 20.34
C ILE A 24 6.40 18.17 19.43
N ALA A 25 6.14 19.12 18.53
CA ALA A 25 5.18 19.00 17.46
C ALA A 25 5.91 18.99 16.11
N ALA A 26 5.50 18.09 15.21
CA ALA A 26 6.04 18.01 13.87
C ALA A 26 4.94 17.52 12.91
N ARG A 27 5.06 17.92 11.64
CA ARG A 27 4.17 17.46 10.58
C ARG A 27 4.88 16.42 9.73
N LEU A 28 4.21 15.31 9.42
CA LEU A 28 4.72 14.35 8.41
C LEU A 28 4.90 15.06 7.06
N GLY A 29 6.04 14.82 6.42
CA GLY A 29 6.39 15.42 5.14
C GLY A 29 7.18 16.73 5.23
N GLU A 30 7.31 17.33 6.41
CA GLU A 30 8.24 18.44 6.63
C GLU A 30 9.69 17.95 6.73
N PRO A 31 10.68 18.82 6.40
CA PRO A 31 12.07 18.48 6.60
C PRO A 31 12.38 18.26 8.09
N LEU A 32 12.62 17.01 8.46
CA LEU A 32 12.92 16.58 9.82
C LEU A 32 14.22 15.78 9.84
N THR A 33 14.86 15.73 10.99
CA THR A 33 15.96 14.78 11.21
C THR A 33 15.41 13.34 11.11
N LYS A 34 16.29 12.38 10.84
CA LYS A 34 15.91 10.96 10.75
C LYS A 34 15.22 10.47 12.01
N ASP A 35 15.72 10.87 13.19
CA ASP A 35 15.13 10.47 14.47
C ASP A 35 13.75 11.09 14.70
N MET A 36 13.58 12.36 14.35
CA MET A 36 12.28 13.04 14.41
C MET A 36 11.29 12.43 13.43
N THR A 37 11.70 12.09 12.22
CA THR A 37 10.87 11.41 11.23
C THR A 37 10.41 10.04 11.74
N ASN A 38 11.31 9.25 12.31
CA ASN A 38 10.98 7.96 12.89
C ASN A 38 10.00 8.08 14.06
N GLN A 39 10.20 9.09 14.93
CA GLN A 39 9.30 9.33 16.05
C GLN A 39 7.94 9.83 15.59
N ALA A 40 7.89 10.73 14.62
CA ALA A 40 6.65 11.20 14.02
C ALA A 40 5.87 10.05 13.36
N LEU A 41 6.55 9.15 12.65
CA LEU A 41 5.94 7.96 12.06
C LEU A 41 5.36 7.02 13.13
N ARG A 42 6.10 6.74 14.19
CA ARG A 42 5.60 5.92 15.31
C ARG A 42 4.39 6.54 15.97
N THR A 43 4.38 7.86 16.16
CA THR A 43 3.26 8.60 16.73
C THR A 43 2.05 8.57 15.80
N ALA A 44 2.26 8.72 14.49
CA ALA A 44 1.20 8.61 13.49
C ALA A 44 0.54 7.23 13.50
N LEU A 45 1.33 6.17 13.63
CA LEU A 45 0.85 4.78 13.60
C LEU A 45 0.22 4.33 14.93
N ASP A 46 0.27 5.17 15.98
CA ASP A 46 -0.42 4.90 17.24
C ASP A 46 -1.94 4.86 17.00
N PRO A 47 -2.61 3.75 17.32
CA PRO A 47 -4.05 3.61 17.11
C PRO A 47 -4.90 4.62 17.91
N SER A 48 -4.38 5.13 19.01
CA SER A 48 -5.06 6.13 19.87
C SER A 48 -4.94 7.56 19.33
N GLY A 49 -4.07 7.79 18.35
CA GLY A 49 -3.88 9.08 17.70
C GLY A 49 -4.94 9.39 16.65
N SER A 50 -4.78 10.51 15.97
CA SER A 50 -5.72 11.00 14.94
C SER A 50 -5.40 10.56 13.52
N TRP A 51 -4.14 10.24 13.22
CA TRP A 51 -3.71 9.90 11.86
C TRP A 51 -4.33 8.60 11.36
N VAL A 52 -4.29 7.54 12.18
CA VAL A 52 -4.81 6.22 11.79
C VAL A 52 -6.32 6.27 11.50
N PRO A 53 -7.18 6.81 12.38
CA PRO A 53 -8.60 6.92 12.05
C PRO A 53 -8.86 7.74 10.79
N SER A 54 -8.11 8.80 10.56
CA SER A 54 -8.26 9.67 9.40
C SER A 54 -7.87 8.97 8.10
N VAL A 55 -6.73 8.30 8.05
CA VAL A 55 -6.28 7.57 6.86
C VAL A 55 -7.16 6.37 6.56
N LEU A 56 -7.60 5.65 7.58
CA LEU A 56 -8.52 4.52 7.41
C LEU A 56 -9.89 4.97 6.88
N ALA A 57 -10.40 6.09 7.35
CA ALA A 57 -11.64 6.67 6.83
C ALA A 57 -11.50 7.10 5.37
N ALA A 58 -10.39 7.75 5.00
CA ALA A 58 -10.09 8.13 3.62
C ALA A 58 -9.98 6.89 2.70
N ALA A 59 -9.30 5.85 3.17
CA ALA A 59 -9.14 4.61 2.45
C ALA A 59 -10.48 3.86 2.28
N ASP A 60 -11.33 3.82 3.30
CA ASP A 60 -12.65 3.18 3.22
C ASP A 60 -13.59 3.93 2.26
N LYS A 61 -13.54 5.26 2.27
CA LYS A 61 -14.23 6.08 1.28
C LYS A 61 -13.77 5.75 -0.14
N ARG A 62 -12.45 5.64 -0.34
CA ARG A 62 -11.89 5.27 -1.65
C ARG A 62 -12.34 3.87 -2.08
N LEU A 63 -12.35 2.92 -1.17
CA LEU A 63 -12.85 1.57 -1.45
C LEU A 63 -14.33 1.59 -1.84
N THR A 64 -15.14 2.39 -1.17
CA THR A 64 -16.55 2.56 -1.52
C THR A 64 -16.73 3.14 -2.95
N GLU A 65 -15.90 4.08 -3.35
CA GLU A 65 -15.89 4.62 -4.72
C GLU A 65 -15.53 3.54 -5.74
N VAL A 66 -14.48 2.75 -5.48
CA VAL A 66 -14.05 1.65 -6.34
C VAL A 66 -15.16 0.60 -6.47
N ARG A 67 -15.83 0.26 -5.38
CA ARG A 67 -16.91 -0.73 -5.36
C ARG A 67 -18.14 -0.37 -6.17
N ARG A 68 -18.30 0.86 -6.57
CA ARG A 68 -19.38 1.26 -7.52
C ARG A 68 -19.19 0.62 -8.90
N HIS A 69 -17.95 0.31 -9.28
CA HIS A 69 -17.60 -0.29 -10.57
C HIS A 69 -17.09 -1.73 -10.43
N VAL A 70 -16.51 -2.06 -9.28
CA VAL A 70 -15.96 -3.37 -8.94
C VAL A 70 -16.51 -3.79 -7.58
N PRO A 71 -17.74 -4.35 -7.52
CA PRO A 71 -18.49 -4.54 -6.27
C PRO A 71 -17.80 -5.39 -5.21
N ASP A 72 -16.95 -6.31 -5.62
CA ASP A 72 -16.18 -7.20 -4.74
C ASP A 72 -14.75 -6.70 -4.44
N ALA A 73 -14.40 -5.47 -4.85
CA ALA A 73 -13.09 -4.91 -4.54
C ALA A 73 -12.80 -4.93 -3.05
N GLY A 74 -11.61 -5.34 -2.68
CA GLY A 74 -11.13 -5.41 -1.31
C GLY A 74 -10.04 -4.41 -1.01
N GLY A 75 -9.85 -4.14 0.28
CA GLY A 75 -8.74 -3.37 0.79
C GLY A 75 -7.87 -4.16 1.75
N MET A 76 -6.61 -3.76 1.89
CA MET A 76 -5.69 -4.34 2.85
C MET A 76 -4.92 -3.26 3.61
N VAL A 77 -4.89 -3.40 4.93
CA VAL A 77 -4.04 -2.60 5.82
C VAL A 77 -2.86 -3.45 6.25
N ILE A 78 -1.65 -2.89 6.09
CA ILE A 78 -0.41 -3.53 6.54
C ILE A 78 -0.01 -2.86 7.85
N ALA A 79 -0.02 -3.63 8.94
CA ALA A 79 0.32 -3.17 10.29
C ALA A 79 1.73 -3.59 10.72
N THR A 80 2.29 -2.90 11.71
CA THR A 80 3.62 -3.21 12.26
C THR A 80 3.62 -4.50 13.07
N ASP A 81 2.61 -4.70 13.90
CA ASP A 81 2.51 -5.78 14.88
C ASP A 81 1.06 -6.20 15.11
N GLN A 82 0.88 -7.24 15.91
CA GLN A 82 -0.41 -7.83 16.19
C GLN A 82 -1.35 -6.90 16.98
N GLU A 83 -0.81 -6.11 17.89
CA GLU A 83 -1.58 -5.16 18.69
C GLU A 83 -2.13 -4.06 17.80
N SER A 84 -1.29 -3.44 16.98
CA SER A 84 -1.69 -2.44 15.98
C SER A 84 -2.72 -3.01 15.00
N ALA A 85 -2.52 -4.23 14.50
CA ALA A 85 -3.45 -4.86 13.58
C ALA A 85 -4.85 -5.02 14.17
N ARG A 86 -4.95 -5.47 15.41
CA ARG A 86 -6.24 -5.61 16.10
C ARG A 86 -6.91 -4.26 16.36
N ALA A 87 -6.12 -3.26 16.76
CA ALA A 87 -6.63 -1.91 16.97
C ALA A 87 -7.13 -1.27 15.67
N TYR A 88 -6.39 -1.42 14.57
CA TYR A 88 -6.80 -0.93 13.25
C TYR A 88 -8.06 -1.64 12.74
N ALA A 89 -8.18 -2.94 12.99
CA ALA A 89 -9.39 -3.70 12.66
C ALA A 89 -10.62 -3.18 13.42
N LYS A 90 -10.46 -2.85 14.71
CA LYS A 90 -11.51 -2.26 15.52
C LYS A 90 -11.96 -0.89 14.99
N THR A 91 -11.00 -0.05 14.61
CA THR A 91 -11.26 1.27 14.01
C THR A 91 -11.96 1.13 12.65
N LEU A 92 -11.52 0.22 11.80
CA LEU A 92 -12.17 -0.05 10.51
C LEU A 92 -13.59 -0.59 10.67
N LYS A 93 -13.83 -1.46 11.65
CA LYS A 93 -15.18 -1.93 11.96
C LYS A 93 -16.12 -0.76 12.33
N ALA A 94 -15.64 0.18 13.11
CA ALA A 94 -16.41 1.37 13.48
C ALA A 94 -16.67 2.28 12.26
N ILE A 95 -15.72 2.40 11.34
CA ILE A 95 -15.83 3.24 10.15
C ILE A 95 -16.75 2.59 9.10
N SER A 96 -16.51 1.32 8.77
CA SER A 96 -17.17 0.62 7.66
C SER A 96 -18.45 -0.11 8.05
N GLY A 97 -18.66 -0.38 9.34
CA GLY A 97 -19.75 -1.22 9.84
C GLY A 97 -19.52 -2.73 9.68
N GLU A 98 -18.43 -3.15 9.06
CA GLU A 98 -18.09 -4.55 8.80
C GLU A 98 -16.77 -4.92 9.50
N ALA A 99 -16.73 -6.07 10.17
CA ALA A 99 -15.51 -6.53 10.82
C ALA A 99 -14.48 -6.99 9.79
N PRO A 100 -13.25 -6.41 9.79
CA PRO A 100 -12.18 -6.86 8.92
C PRO A 100 -11.74 -8.29 9.23
N THR A 101 -11.22 -8.98 8.22
CA THR A 101 -10.44 -10.21 8.41
C THR A 101 -9.05 -9.81 8.94
N VAL A 102 -8.63 -10.38 10.07
CA VAL A 102 -7.32 -10.11 10.67
C VAL A 102 -6.43 -11.34 10.49
N VAL A 103 -5.26 -11.14 9.87
CA VAL A 103 -4.26 -12.17 9.63
C VAL A 103 -2.99 -11.81 10.37
N LEU A 104 -2.64 -12.64 11.36
CA LEU A 104 -1.43 -12.48 12.17
C LEU A 104 -0.39 -13.49 11.70
N SER A 105 0.87 -13.08 11.62
CA SER A 105 1.94 -13.86 11.00
C SER A 105 2.19 -15.26 11.60
N ASP A 106 1.89 -15.43 12.89
CA ASP A 106 2.19 -16.64 13.64
C ASP A 106 0.94 -17.48 13.98
N GLU A 107 -0.22 -17.13 13.41
CA GLU A 107 -1.48 -17.75 13.75
C GLU A 107 -1.77 -18.95 12.84
N LYS A 108 -2.09 -20.09 13.46
CA LYS A 108 -2.57 -21.26 12.71
C LYS A 108 -3.86 -20.88 11.97
N GLY A 109 -3.91 -21.19 10.68
CA GLY A 109 -5.09 -20.89 9.86
C GLY A 109 -5.03 -19.56 9.11
N SER A 110 -3.91 -18.82 9.17
CA SER A 110 -3.72 -17.59 8.38
C SER A 110 -3.96 -17.81 6.89
N SER A 111 -3.43 -18.87 6.32
CA SER A 111 -3.63 -19.23 4.91
C SER A 111 -5.11 -19.47 4.56
N LYS A 112 -5.86 -20.10 5.47
CA LYS A 112 -7.29 -20.31 5.29
C LYS A 112 -8.05 -18.99 5.34
N LYS A 113 -7.76 -18.12 6.30
CA LYS A 113 -8.38 -16.79 6.40
C LYS A 113 -8.17 -15.96 5.13
N ILE A 114 -6.96 -16.02 4.56
CA ILE A 114 -6.63 -15.34 3.31
C ILE A 114 -7.38 -15.94 2.14
N SER A 115 -7.42 -17.27 2.04
CA SER A 115 -8.19 -17.97 1.01
C SER A 115 -9.68 -17.64 1.11
N ASP A 116 -10.25 -17.67 2.30
CA ASP A 116 -11.65 -17.30 2.53
C ASP A 116 -11.91 -15.84 2.13
N PHE A 117 -11.02 -14.92 2.50
CA PHE A 117 -11.10 -13.52 2.08
C PHE A 117 -11.00 -13.35 0.57
N THR A 118 -10.14 -14.11 -0.10
CA THR A 118 -9.95 -14.05 -1.55
C THR A 118 -11.22 -14.38 -2.33
N HIS A 119 -12.02 -15.31 -1.82
CA HIS A 119 -13.25 -15.77 -2.47
C HIS A 119 -14.52 -15.10 -1.93
N ALA A 120 -14.40 -14.25 -0.91
CA ALA A 120 -15.51 -13.49 -0.35
C ALA A 120 -15.62 -12.10 -1.00
N ASP A 121 -16.63 -11.35 -0.59
CA ASP A 121 -16.84 -9.95 -0.95
C ASP A 121 -16.58 -8.98 0.22
N SER A 122 -16.05 -9.49 1.34
CA SER A 122 -15.69 -8.71 2.52
C SER A 122 -14.73 -7.56 2.18
N ARG A 123 -14.88 -6.43 2.88
CA ARG A 123 -14.21 -5.18 2.52
C ARG A 123 -12.73 -5.18 2.83
N TRP A 124 -12.35 -5.50 4.07
CA TRP A 124 -11.01 -5.26 4.58
C TRP A 124 -10.31 -6.49 5.11
N LEU A 125 -9.02 -6.57 4.77
CA LEU A 125 -8.03 -7.46 5.36
C LEU A 125 -7.03 -6.61 6.13
N VAL A 126 -6.73 -6.96 7.37
CA VAL A 126 -5.65 -6.36 8.15
C VAL A 126 -4.60 -7.41 8.39
N ALA A 127 -3.37 -7.16 7.93
CA ALA A 127 -2.28 -8.11 8.00
C ALA A 127 -1.07 -7.52 8.73
N VAL A 128 -0.42 -8.34 9.54
CA VAL A 128 0.88 -8.02 10.15
C VAL A 128 1.98 -8.53 9.23
N ARG A 129 3.01 -7.71 9.02
CA ARG A 129 4.21 -8.02 8.26
C ARG A 129 3.91 -9.08 7.21
N MET A 130 3.70 -8.67 6.04
CA MET A 130 3.24 -9.52 4.96
C MET A 130 3.60 -10.97 5.15
N VAL A 131 2.56 -11.69 5.42
CA VAL A 131 2.53 -13.13 5.39
C VAL A 131 3.32 -13.61 4.19
N SER A 132 4.19 -14.56 4.44
CA SER A 132 5.08 -15.23 3.52
C SER A 132 4.50 -15.49 2.12
N GLU A 133 5.39 -15.79 1.22
CA GLU A 133 5.19 -16.18 -0.16
C GLU A 133 3.86 -16.91 -0.42
N GLY A 134 3.12 -16.48 -1.42
CA GLY A 134 1.95 -17.20 -1.93
C GLY A 134 0.58 -16.56 -1.68
N VAL A 135 0.48 -15.45 -0.95
CA VAL A 135 -0.79 -14.76 -0.78
C VAL A 135 -1.10 -13.90 -1.98
N ASP A 136 -1.96 -14.40 -2.82
CA ASP A 136 -2.48 -13.70 -3.98
C ASP A 136 -3.96 -13.41 -3.77
N VAL A 137 -4.30 -12.13 -3.65
CA VAL A 137 -5.68 -11.65 -3.53
C VAL A 137 -5.97 -10.66 -4.65
N PRO A 138 -6.35 -11.14 -5.84
CA PRO A 138 -6.48 -10.29 -7.04
C PRO A 138 -7.51 -9.17 -6.92
N ARG A 139 -8.47 -9.29 -5.98
CA ARG A 139 -9.50 -8.27 -5.75
C ARG A 139 -9.06 -7.09 -4.89
N LEU A 140 -7.83 -7.10 -4.37
CA LEU A 140 -7.30 -5.94 -3.62
C LEU A 140 -7.15 -4.73 -4.54
N ALA A 141 -7.80 -3.63 -4.19
CA ALA A 141 -7.79 -2.38 -4.96
C ALA A 141 -7.37 -1.16 -4.15
N VAL A 142 -7.45 -1.22 -2.83
CA VAL A 142 -7.05 -0.14 -1.92
C VAL A 142 -6.13 -0.70 -0.84
N GLY A 143 -5.03 -0.02 -0.59
CA GLY A 143 -4.08 -0.38 0.45
C GLY A 143 -3.78 0.77 1.39
N VAL A 144 -3.44 0.43 2.63
CA VAL A 144 -2.92 1.37 3.62
C VAL A 144 -1.60 0.80 4.16
N PHE A 145 -0.51 1.50 3.91
CA PHE A 145 0.81 1.15 4.40
C PHE A 145 0.99 1.78 5.79
N ALA A 146 0.65 1.03 6.84
CA ALA A 146 0.63 1.49 8.23
C ALA A 146 1.65 0.73 9.09
N THR A 147 2.90 0.66 8.60
CA THR A 147 4.00 -0.03 9.26
C THR A 147 5.26 0.82 9.31
N THR A 148 6.08 0.61 10.33
CA THR A 148 7.40 1.23 10.45
C THR A 148 8.48 0.60 9.57
N THR A 149 8.20 -0.57 8.98
CA THR A 149 9.14 -1.24 8.07
C THR A 149 9.19 -0.52 6.74
N SER A 150 10.36 0.03 6.40
CA SER A 150 10.55 0.90 5.23
C SER A 150 11.68 0.47 4.31
N THR A 151 12.09 -0.80 4.37
CA THR A 151 13.11 -1.32 3.43
C THR A 151 12.55 -1.37 2.01
N PRO A 152 13.38 -1.12 0.97
CA PRO A 152 12.93 -1.17 -0.43
C PRO A 152 12.29 -2.50 -0.81
N LEU A 153 12.88 -3.62 -0.35
CA LEU A 153 12.37 -4.96 -0.62
C LEU A 153 10.99 -5.18 -0.02
N PHE A 154 10.80 -4.82 1.27
CA PHE A 154 9.51 -4.96 1.93
C PHE A 154 8.44 -4.10 1.25
N PHE A 155 8.77 -2.86 0.92
CA PHE A 155 7.87 -1.96 0.22
C PHE A 155 7.46 -2.54 -1.14
N ALA A 156 8.41 -2.97 -1.95
CA ALA A 156 8.13 -3.59 -3.25
C ALA A 156 7.26 -4.84 -3.15
N GLN A 157 7.52 -5.71 -2.17
CA GLN A 157 6.72 -6.90 -1.93
C GLN A 157 5.29 -6.57 -1.47
N ALA A 158 5.15 -5.57 -0.60
CA ALA A 158 3.85 -5.11 -0.13
C ALA A 158 3.01 -4.53 -1.28
N ILE A 159 3.59 -3.63 -2.08
CA ILE A 159 2.92 -3.02 -3.23
C ILE A 159 2.64 -4.04 -4.33
N GLY A 160 3.53 -5.00 -4.53
CA GLY A 160 3.36 -6.10 -5.48
C GLY A 160 2.04 -6.87 -5.34
N ARG A 161 1.43 -6.86 -4.15
CA ARG A 161 0.12 -7.47 -3.88
C ARG A 161 -1.04 -6.75 -4.55
N PHE A 162 -0.87 -5.49 -4.91
CA PHE A 162 -1.90 -4.65 -5.52
C PHE A 162 -1.77 -4.50 -7.03
N VAL A 163 -0.69 -4.98 -7.63
CA VAL A 163 -0.43 -4.76 -9.07
C VAL A 163 -1.15 -5.73 -9.99
N ARG A 164 -1.76 -6.79 -9.47
CA ARG A 164 -2.53 -7.72 -10.31
C ARG A 164 -3.88 -7.15 -10.69
N ALA A 165 -4.14 -7.02 -11.97
CA ALA A 165 -5.45 -6.67 -12.50
C ALA A 165 -6.20 -7.94 -12.93
N ARG A 166 -7.50 -7.98 -12.66
CA ARG A 166 -8.41 -9.00 -13.20
C ARG A 166 -8.91 -8.60 -14.58
N THR A 167 -9.16 -7.30 -14.76
CA THR A 167 -9.63 -6.72 -16.02
C THR A 167 -8.79 -5.51 -16.41
N ARG A 168 -8.86 -5.12 -17.69
CA ARG A 168 -8.20 -3.89 -18.16
C ARG A 168 -8.88 -2.66 -17.57
N GLY A 169 -8.09 -1.64 -17.24
CA GLY A 169 -8.58 -0.37 -16.70
C GLY A 169 -8.70 -0.32 -15.17
N GLU A 170 -8.47 -1.44 -14.47
CA GLU A 170 -8.38 -1.42 -13.01
C GLU A 170 -7.15 -0.65 -12.55
N THR A 171 -7.30 0.13 -11.49
CA THR A 171 -6.22 0.81 -10.77
C THR A 171 -6.23 0.40 -9.31
N ALA A 172 -5.09 0.49 -8.63
CA ALA A 172 -5.00 0.35 -7.19
C ALA A 172 -4.60 1.68 -6.56
N SER A 173 -5.11 1.95 -5.37
CA SER A 173 -4.79 3.15 -4.59
C SER A 173 -4.14 2.75 -3.28
N ILE A 174 -2.94 3.26 -3.01
CA ILE A 174 -2.17 2.96 -1.80
C ILE A 174 -1.94 4.24 -1.01
N PHE A 175 -2.46 4.26 0.21
CA PHE A 175 -2.22 5.34 1.16
C PHE A 175 -0.93 5.10 1.92
N LEU A 176 -0.05 6.11 1.92
CA LEU A 176 1.25 6.09 2.58
C LEU A 176 1.35 7.19 3.62
N PRO A 177 2.04 6.99 4.75
CA PRO A 177 2.53 8.11 5.53
C PRO A 177 3.48 8.99 4.69
N SER A 178 3.36 10.32 4.81
CA SER A 178 4.21 11.27 4.10
C SER A 178 5.61 11.34 4.72
N VAL A 179 6.37 10.25 4.64
CA VAL A 179 7.77 10.21 5.10
C VAL A 179 8.72 10.05 3.91
N PRO A 180 9.87 10.75 3.91
CA PRO A 180 10.75 10.83 2.74
C PRO A 180 11.14 9.48 2.13
N VAL A 181 11.50 8.50 2.95
CA VAL A 181 11.92 7.18 2.49
C VAL A 181 10.80 6.44 1.73
N LEU A 182 9.55 6.54 2.18
CA LEU A 182 8.41 5.90 1.52
C LEU A 182 8.03 6.64 0.25
N LEU A 183 8.09 7.97 0.25
CA LEU A 183 7.83 8.79 -0.94
C LEU A 183 8.87 8.53 -2.02
N THR A 184 10.14 8.34 -1.64
CA THR A 184 11.21 7.94 -2.55
C THR A 184 10.92 6.58 -3.19
N HIS A 185 10.57 5.57 -2.40
CA HIS A 185 10.22 4.24 -2.92
C HIS A 185 9.02 4.29 -3.87
N ALA A 186 7.99 5.05 -3.52
CA ALA A 186 6.82 5.23 -4.38
C ALA A 186 7.20 5.89 -5.71
N SER A 187 7.99 6.95 -5.67
CA SER A 187 8.47 7.67 -6.86
C SER A 187 9.32 6.77 -7.76
N GLU A 188 10.22 5.98 -7.21
CA GLU A 188 11.03 5.03 -7.95
C GLU A 188 10.17 3.97 -8.67
N MET A 189 9.13 3.47 -8.01
CA MET A 189 8.19 2.52 -8.63
C MET A 189 7.36 3.17 -9.75
N GLU A 190 6.94 4.42 -9.59
CA GLU A 190 6.23 5.18 -10.63
C GLU A 190 7.10 5.40 -11.87
N VAL A 191 8.35 5.83 -11.67
CA VAL A 191 9.33 6.02 -12.76
C VAL A 191 9.59 4.70 -13.49
N ALA A 192 9.81 3.61 -12.76
CA ALA A 192 10.03 2.30 -13.35
C ALA A 192 8.82 1.84 -14.18
N ARG A 193 7.59 2.10 -13.67
CA ARG A 193 6.35 1.82 -14.40
C ARG A 193 6.24 2.65 -15.66
N ASP A 194 6.47 3.94 -15.57
CA ASP A 194 6.36 4.86 -16.72
C ASP A 194 7.38 4.53 -17.79
N HIS A 195 8.56 4.08 -17.41
CA HIS A 195 9.57 3.58 -18.35
C HIS A 195 9.12 2.32 -19.08
N VAL A 196 8.42 1.41 -18.39
CA VAL A 196 7.83 0.20 -18.98
C VAL A 196 6.61 0.54 -19.83
N LEU A 197 5.78 1.49 -19.42
CA LEU A 197 4.59 1.93 -20.15
C LEU A 197 4.95 2.88 -21.29
N GLY A 198 5.95 3.74 -21.13
CA GLY A 198 6.46 4.61 -22.20
C GLY A 198 7.03 3.84 -23.40
N ARG A 199 7.49 2.61 -23.17
CA ARG A 199 7.81 1.67 -24.25
C ARG A 199 6.56 1.03 -24.91
N LYS A 200 5.36 1.21 -24.31
CA LYS A 200 4.10 0.62 -24.81
C LYS A 200 3.10 1.64 -25.37
N ILE A 201 3.35 2.93 -25.21
CA ILE A 201 2.42 4.02 -25.60
C ILE A 201 2.97 4.86 -26.76
N THR A 202 4.00 4.45 -27.40
CA THR A 202 4.28 4.99 -28.73
C THR A 202 3.41 4.24 -29.73
N ASP A 203 2.80 4.97 -30.66
CA ASP A 203 1.85 4.51 -31.68
C ASP A 203 2.17 3.11 -32.24
N GLU A 204 1.14 2.40 -32.72
CA GLU A 204 1.31 1.06 -33.32
C GLU A 204 2.46 1.00 -34.36
N ASP A 205 2.80 2.10 -34.98
CA ASP A 205 3.95 2.24 -35.88
C ASP A 205 5.31 2.21 -35.13
N ASP A 206 5.38 2.65 -33.88
CA ASP A 206 6.59 2.60 -33.06
C ASP A 206 6.83 1.24 -32.38
N ILE A 207 5.79 0.42 -32.22
CA ILE A 207 5.93 -0.96 -31.73
C ILE A 207 6.69 -1.79 -32.77
N PHE A 208 6.39 -1.61 -34.02
CA PHE A 208 7.13 -2.24 -35.13
C PHE A 208 8.56 -1.71 -35.26
N ALA A 209 8.81 -0.43 -34.96
CA ALA A 209 10.15 0.14 -35.00
C ALA A 209 11.00 -0.39 -33.81
N ALA A 210 10.45 -0.51 -32.63
CA ALA A 210 11.12 -1.05 -31.45
C ALA A 210 11.41 -2.56 -31.55
N GLU A 211 10.52 -3.35 -32.15
CA GLU A 211 10.77 -4.76 -32.44
C GLU A 211 11.88 -4.92 -33.50
N LYS A 212 11.89 -4.06 -34.50
CA LYS A 212 12.91 -4.07 -35.55
C LYS A 212 14.30 -3.68 -35.04
N GLU A 213 14.36 -2.75 -34.06
CA GLU A 213 15.60 -2.33 -33.44
C GLU A 213 16.13 -3.40 -32.45
N LEU A 214 15.25 -4.09 -31.74
CA LEU A 214 15.61 -5.25 -30.91
C LEU A 214 16.09 -6.45 -31.72
N MET A 215 15.49 -6.72 -32.88
CA MET A 215 15.96 -7.75 -33.81
C MET A 215 17.31 -7.39 -34.41
N ALA A 216 17.52 -6.13 -34.81
CA ALA A 216 18.79 -5.65 -35.33
C ALA A 216 19.93 -5.68 -34.31
N GLN A 217 19.63 -5.44 -33.02
CA GLN A 217 20.61 -5.57 -31.94
C GLN A 217 20.93 -7.03 -31.62
N ALA A 218 19.99 -7.94 -31.77
CA ALA A 218 20.20 -9.38 -31.57
C ALA A 218 21.05 -10.00 -32.72
N GLU A 219 20.92 -9.50 -33.95
CA GLU A 219 21.70 -9.93 -35.08
C GLU A 219 23.13 -9.32 -35.14
N ALA A 220 23.35 -8.19 -34.44
CA ALA A 220 24.67 -7.53 -34.41
C ALA A 220 25.57 -8.03 -33.26
N GLY A 221 25.11 -8.96 -32.45
CA GLY A 221 25.79 -9.49 -31.28
C GLY A 221 26.42 -10.87 -31.42
N ASP A 222 26.65 -11.34 -32.64
CA ASP A 222 27.36 -12.60 -32.96
C ASP A 222 28.75 -12.33 -33.50
#